data_c0c5d3d61e6cf4455e1f831cf3fe0ed1
#
_entry.id   c0c5d3d61e6cf4455e1f831cf3fe0ed1
#
_cell.length_a   1.000
_cell.length_b   1.000
_cell.length_c   1.000
_cell.angle_alpha   90.00
_cell.angle_beta   90.00
_cell.angle_gamma   90.00
#
_symmetry.space_group_name_H-M   'P 1'
#
loop_
_entity.id
_entity.type
_entity.pdbx_description
1 polymer ?
#
loop_
_entity_poly.entity_id
_entity_poly.type
_entity_poly.pdbx_seq_one_letter_code
_entity_poly.pdbx_strand_id
1 'polypeptide(L)'
;MSVSAATVRTHIDYHAWATRRLMDAVGELSHKEQGRDFGTADKSVLETLVHVYAADRLWLGRILGHPNPGFAGFITPADRSLAVLQNDWPALLERWKQWGAGLTEERALEPLSYADLKGGARKEPLWQIVFHVVNHGTHHRGQVSGFLRTMGRVPPGLDLIIYYRELE
;
A
#
# COMPACT_ATOMS: atom_id res chain seq x y z
N MET A 1 23.92 2.40 8.01
CA MET A 1 23.31 1.54 6.96
C MET A 1 23.07 2.45 5.77
N SER A 2 23.57 2.11 4.58
CA SER A 2 23.32 2.87 3.34
C SER A 2 22.27 2.13 2.51
N VAL A 3 21.35 2.85 1.89
CA VAL A 3 20.39 2.34 0.93
C VAL A 3 20.42 3.26 -0.28
N SER A 4 20.44 2.72 -1.50
CA SER A 4 20.42 3.57 -2.68
C SER A 4 19.00 4.11 -2.95
N ALA A 5 18.91 5.36 -3.40
CA ALA A 5 17.64 5.94 -3.84
C ALA A 5 17.00 5.11 -4.97
N ALA A 6 17.82 4.50 -5.85
CA ALA A 6 17.37 3.59 -6.88
C ALA A 6 16.65 2.38 -6.29
N THR A 7 17.21 1.75 -5.24
CA THR A 7 16.56 0.62 -4.55
C THR A 7 15.21 1.04 -3.96
N VAL A 8 15.14 2.21 -3.33
CA VAL A 8 13.89 2.72 -2.75
C VAL A 8 12.84 2.95 -3.85
N ARG A 9 13.22 3.57 -4.99
CA ARG A 9 12.34 3.76 -6.15
C ARG A 9 11.80 2.44 -6.70
N THR A 10 12.69 1.46 -6.91
CA THR A 10 12.29 0.13 -7.38
C THR A 10 11.23 -0.53 -6.49
N HIS A 11 11.33 -0.36 -5.16
CA HIS A 11 10.34 -0.91 -4.24
C HIS A 11 9.00 -0.15 -4.28
N ILE A 12 9.02 1.17 -4.51
CA ILE A 12 7.79 1.94 -4.77
C ILE A 12 7.11 1.44 -6.06
N ASP A 13 7.88 1.24 -7.12
CA ASP A 13 7.36 0.75 -8.39
C ASP A 13 6.80 -0.68 -8.27
N TYR A 14 7.49 -1.56 -7.55
CA TYR A 14 6.99 -2.88 -7.20
C TYR A 14 5.67 -2.80 -6.43
N HIS A 15 5.57 -1.91 -5.43
CA HIS A 15 4.35 -1.76 -4.64
C HIS A 15 3.16 -1.36 -5.53
N ALA A 16 3.37 -0.42 -6.45
CA ALA A 16 2.37 0.01 -7.41
C ALA A 16 1.97 -1.12 -8.37
N TRP A 17 2.94 -1.85 -8.93
CA TRP A 17 2.74 -2.99 -9.82
C TRP A 17 1.92 -4.10 -9.13
N ALA A 18 2.33 -4.52 -7.93
CA ALA A 18 1.67 -5.59 -7.20
C ALA A 18 0.24 -5.22 -6.77
N THR A 19 0.03 -3.96 -6.37
CA THR A 19 -1.31 -3.46 -6.01
C THR A 19 -2.24 -3.46 -7.21
N ARG A 20 -1.81 -2.97 -8.38
CA ARG A 20 -2.62 -2.99 -9.61
C ARG A 20 -3.04 -4.41 -9.99
N ARG A 21 -2.08 -5.35 -10.04
CA ARG A 21 -2.37 -6.76 -10.37
C ARG A 21 -3.39 -7.38 -9.42
N LEU A 22 -3.30 -7.09 -8.13
CA LEU A 22 -4.28 -7.58 -7.17
C LEU A 22 -5.64 -6.92 -7.38
N MET A 23 -5.68 -5.59 -7.63
CA MET A 23 -6.93 -4.86 -7.88
C MET A 23 -7.65 -5.36 -9.13
N ASP A 24 -6.93 -5.74 -10.18
CA ASP A 24 -7.51 -6.38 -11.38
C ASP A 24 -8.18 -7.71 -11.00
N ALA A 25 -7.50 -8.56 -10.25
CA ALA A 25 -8.03 -9.87 -9.83
C ALA A 25 -9.25 -9.75 -8.90
N VAL A 26 -9.27 -8.78 -7.99
CA VAL A 26 -10.43 -8.58 -7.09
C VAL A 26 -11.59 -7.87 -7.78
N GLY A 27 -11.35 -7.21 -8.91
CA GLY A 27 -12.40 -6.62 -9.75
C GLY A 27 -13.43 -7.62 -10.26
N GLU A 28 -13.05 -8.89 -10.37
CA GLU A 28 -13.91 -10.01 -10.77
C GLU A 28 -14.86 -10.50 -9.65
N LEU A 29 -14.70 -10.01 -8.42
CA LEU A 29 -15.49 -10.46 -7.27
C LEU A 29 -16.86 -9.81 -7.23
N SER A 30 -17.89 -10.61 -6.95
CA SER A 30 -19.21 -10.10 -6.59
C SER A 30 -19.17 -9.33 -5.25
N HIS A 31 -20.12 -8.44 -5.02
CA HIS A 31 -20.22 -7.70 -3.74
C HIS A 31 -20.25 -8.63 -2.50
N LYS A 32 -20.90 -9.81 -2.62
CA LYS A 32 -20.92 -10.81 -1.55
C LYS A 32 -19.54 -11.38 -1.26
N GLU A 33 -18.74 -11.65 -2.29
CA GLU A 33 -17.37 -12.14 -2.14
C GLU A 33 -16.44 -11.06 -1.57
N GLN A 34 -16.59 -9.81 -2.02
CA GLN A 34 -15.80 -8.67 -1.52
C GLN A 34 -15.98 -8.46 0.00
N GLY A 35 -17.20 -8.60 0.49
CA GLY A 35 -17.55 -8.38 1.90
C GLY A 35 -17.60 -9.65 2.75
N ARG A 36 -17.24 -10.84 2.23
CA ARG A 36 -17.22 -12.10 2.98
C ARG A 36 -16.26 -11.99 4.18
N ASP A 37 -16.77 -12.30 5.38
CA ASP A 37 -15.94 -12.36 6.58
C ASP A 37 -15.10 -13.64 6.62
N PHE A 38 -13.79 -13.50 6.75
CA PHE A 38 -12.81 -14.59 6.84
C PHE A 38 -12.26 -14.77 8.26
N GLY A 39 -12.81 -14.06 9.26
CA GLY A 39 -12.40 -14.16 10.66
C GLY A 39 -11.04 -13.50 10.96
N THR A 40 -10.51 -12.66 10.08
CA THR A 40 -9.27 -11.90 10.30
C THR A 40 -9.57 -10.50 10.87
N ALA A 41 -8.53 -9.76 11.28
CA ALA A 41 -8.69 -8.42 11.85
C ALA A 41 -9.42 -7.45 10.91
N ASP A 42 -9.09 -7.47 9.61
CA ASP A 42 -9.74 -6.65 8.58
C ASP A 42 -10.94 -7.36 7.93
N LYS A 43 -11.29 -8.55 8.42
CA LYS A 43 -12.46 -9.36 8.08
C LYS A 43 -12.56 -9.80 6.63
N SER A 44 -12.55 -8.89 5.65
CA SER A 44 -12.89 -9.18 4.25
C SER A 44 -11.85 -8.67 3.26
N VAL A 45 -11.97 -9.07 2.00
CA VAL A 45 -11.16 -8.53 0.89
C VAL A 45 -11.26 -7.01 0.85
N LEU A 46 -12.48 -6.48 0.87
CA LEU A 46 -12.71 -5.04 0.75
C LEU A 46 -12.10 -4.27 1.92
N GLU A 47 -12.34 -4.69 3.16
CA GLU A 47 -11.82 -4.01 4.34
C GLU A 47 -10.28 -4.06 4.40
N THR A 48 -9.67 -5.19 4.00
CA THR A 48 -8.21 -5.31 3.90
C THR A 48 -7.65 -4.33 2.86
N LEU A 49 -8.29 -4.18 1.70
CA LEU A 49 -7.86 -3.23 0.67
C LEU A 49 -8.05 -1.77 1.13
N VAL A 50 -9.16 -1.44 1.79
CA VAL A 50 -9.40 -0.13 2.39
C VAL A 50 -8.31 0.21 3.41
N HIS A 51 -7.92 -0.76 4.24
CA HIS A 51 -6.84 -0.58 5.22
C HIS A 51 -5.50 -0.24 4.54
N VAL A 52 -5.11 -0.96 3.48
CA VAL A 52 -3.86 -0.69 2.75
C VAL A 52 -3.91 0.67 2.05
N TYR A 53 -5.02 0.99 1.39
CA TYR A 53 -5.23 2.28 0.72
C TYR A 53 -5.11 3.45 1.71
N ALA A 54 -5.72 3.33 2.89
CA ALA A 54 -5.61 4.33 3.94
C ALA A 54 -4.17 4.49 4.46
N ALA A 55 -3.43 3.38 4.60
CA ALA A 55 -2.03 3.41 4.99
C ALA A 55 -1.16 4.12 3.93
N ASP A 56 -1.38 3.84 2.64
CA ASP A 56 -0.69 4.52 1.54
C ASP A 56 -0.95 6.03 1.56
N ARG A 57 -2.20 6.46 1.78
CA ARG A 57 -2.58 7.88 1.92
C ARG A 57 -1.93 8.53 3.13
N LEU A 58 -1.98 7.88 4.30
CA LEU A 58 -1.41 8.36 5.55
C LEU A 58 0.09 8.63 5.40
N TRP A 59 0.82 7.63 4.90
CA TRP A 59 2.27 7.73 4.82
C TRP A 59 2.75 8.74 3.78
N LEU A 60 2.12 8.78 2.60
CA LEU A 60 2.44 9.81 1.61
C LEU A 60 2.10 11.21 2.14
N GLY A 61 0.96 11.36 2.83
CA GLY A 61 0.59 12.62 3.47
C GLY A 61 1.62 13.10 4.49
N ARG A 62 2.11 12.19 5.36
CA ARG A 62 3.18 12.50 6.31
C ARG A 62 4.46 12.94 5.63
N ILE A 63 4.87 12.24 4.57
CA ILE A 63 6.07 12.57 3.79
C ILE A 63 5.96 13.94 3.12
N LEU A 64 4.78 14.31 2.66
CA LEU A 64 4.50 15.59 2.01
C LEU A 64 4.18 16.73 3.01
N GLY A 65 4.20 16.46 4.32
CA GLY A 65 3.92 17.45 5.35
C GLY A 65 2.44 17.85 5.44
N HIS A 66 1.53 17.03 4.96
CA HIS A 66 0.09 17.30 5.09
C HIS A 66 -0.37 17.13 6.54
N PRO A 67 -1.42 17.86 6.98
CA PRO A 67 -2.04 17.63 8.28
C PRO A 67 -2.40 16.16 8.47
N ASN A 68 -2.14 15.62 9.65
CA ASN A 68 -2.45 14.23 9.99
C ASN A 68 -3.79 14.16 10.75
N PRO A 69 -4.90 13.77 10.09
CA PRO A 69 -6.22 13.64 10.74
C PRO A 69 -6.35 12.35 11.59
N GLY A 70 -5.24 11.61 11.80
CA GLY A 70 -5.27 10.24 12.35
C GLY A 70 -5.67 9.21 11.29
N PHE A 71 -5.48 7.92 11.60
CA PHE A 71 -5.76 6.86 10.62
C PHE A 71 -7.21 6.84 10.15
N ALA A 72 -8.15 7.00 11.07
CA ALA A 72 -9.59 7.05 10.76
C ALA A 72 -9.96 8.22 9.83
N GLY A 73 -9.24 9.34 9.88
CA GLY A 73 -9.46 10.47 8.98
C GLY A 73 -8.95 10.26 7.55
N PHE A 74 -8.21 9.18 7.31
CA PHE A 74 -7.80 8.78 5.96
C PHE A 74 -8.76 7.78 5.29
N ILE A 75 -9.82 7.38 6.00
CA ILE A 75 -10.87 6.48 5.49
C ILE A 75 -12.19 7.24 5.53
N THR A 76 -12.83 7.40 4.40
CA THR A 76 -14.20 7.91 4.31
C THR A 76 -15.19 6.77 4.10
N PRO A 77 -16.50 6.94 4.37
CA PRO A 77 -17.50 5.93 4.00
C PRO A 77 -17.47 5.55 2.51
N ALA A 78 -17.15 6.50 1.62
CA ALA A 78 -17.01 6.26 0.20
C ALA A 78 -15.86 5.32 -0.16
N ASP A 79 -14.77 5.35 0.59
CA ASP A 79 -13.61 4.45 0.37
C ASP A 79 -13.97 2.96 0.59
N ARG A 80 -15.10 2.66 1.24
CA ARG A 80 -15.62 1.30 1.44
C ARG A 80 -16.40 0.80 0.21
N SER A 81 -15.83 1.04 -0.95
CA SER A 81 -16.32 0.61 -2.26
C SER A 81 -15.15 0.21 -3.13
N LEU A 82 -15.18 -1.02 -3.67
CA LEU A 82 -14.13 -1.47 -4.58
C LEU A 82 -14.02 -0.56 -5.81
N ALA A 83 -15.14 -0.08 -6.34
CA ALA A 83 -15.15 0.83 -7.48
C ALA A 83 -14.45 2.16 -7.18
N VAL A 84 -14.60 2.71 -5.97
CA VAL A 84 -13.89 3.91 -5.52
C VAL A 84 -12.40 3.63 -5.41
N LEU A 85 -12.00 2.51 -4.81
CA LEU A 85 -10.58 2.13 -4.72
C LEU A 85 -9.97 1.94 -6.12
N GLN A 86 -10.67 1.29 -7.05
CA GLN A 86 -10.20 1.10 -8.43
C GLN A 86 -10.02 2.42 -9.19
N ASN A 87 -10.85 3.43 -8.90
CA ASN A 87 -10.74 4.76 -9.49
C ASN A 87 -9.62 5.60 -8.86
N ASP A 88 -9.51 5.61 -7.55
CA ASP A 88 -8.69 6.59 -6.82
C ASP A 88 -7.28 6.09 -6.49
N TRP A 89 -7.10 4.77 -6.22
CA TRP A 89 -5.79 4.23 -5.84
C TRP A 89 -4.72 4.35 -6.94
N PRO A 90 -5.02 4.16 -8.24
CA PRO A 90 -4.02 4.38 -9.29
C PRO A 90 -3.40 5.78 -9.24
N ALA A 91 -4.18 6.82 -9.00
CA ALA A 91 -3.68 8.18 -8.88
C ALA A 91 -2.78 8.37 -7.63
N LEU A 92 -3.14 7.74 -6.51
CA LEU A 92 -2.30 7.72 -5.30
C LEU A 92 -0.96 7.01 -5.54
N LEU A 93 -0.97 5.87 -6.23
CA LEU A 93 0.25 5.12 -6.59
C LEU A 93 1.15 5.94 -7.53
N GLU A 94 0.59 6.67 -8.48
CA GLU A 94 1.37 7.59 -9.33
C GLU A 94 1.99 8.73 -8.52
N ARG A 95 1.32 9.28 -7.53
CA ARG A 95 1.89 10.29 -6.63
C ARG A 95 3.07 9.71 -5.81
N TRP A 96 2.98 8.46 -5.35
CA TRP A 96 4.10 7.75 -4.73
C TRP A 96 5.30 7.64 -5.68
N LYS A 97 5.07 7.24 -6.94
CA LYS A 97 6.12 7.14 -7.96
C LYS A 97 6.74 8.50 -8.29
N GLN A 98 5.93 9.54 -8.45
CA GLN A 98 6.40 10.90 -8.70
C GLN A 98 7.29 11.41 -7.55
N TRP A 99 6.87 11.19 -6.31
CA TRP A 99 7.69 11.50 -5.15
C TRP A 99 9.01 10.71 -5.17
N GLY A 100 8.95 9.40 -5.42
CA GLY A 100 10.12 8.53 -5.49
C GLY A 100 11.10 8.93 -6.61
N ALA A 101 10.59 9.40 -7.75
CA ALA A 101 11.42 9.84 -8.87
C ALA A 101 12.35 11.01 -8.49
N GLY A 102 11.91 11.89 -7.59
CA GLY A 102 12.72 12.98 -7.05
C GLY A 102 13.62 12.62 -5.85
N LEU A 103 13.63 11.35 -5.43
CA LEU A 103 14.40 10.94 -4.25
C LEU A 103 15.91 10.86 -4.56
N THR A 104 16.71 11.57 -3.77
CA THR A 104 18.18 11.46 -3.76
C THR A 104 18.67 10.55 -2.63
N GLU A 105 19.96 10.15 -2.67
CA GLU A 105 20.59 9.35 -1.61
C GLU A 105 20.51 10.07 -0.25
N GLU A 106 20.80 11.36 -0.23
CA GLU A 106 20.74 12.19 0.97
C GLU A 106 19.32 12.25 1.51
N ARG A 107 18.34 12.51 0.63
CA ARG A 107 16.94 12.61 1.01
C ARG A 107 16.39 11.29 1.55
N ALA A 108 16.82 10.15 1.00
CA ALA A 108 16.41 8.82 1.48
C ALA A 108 16.86 8.59 2.94
N LEU A 109 17.97 9.15 3.35
CA LEU A 109 18.54 9.03 4.71
C LEU A 109 17.97 10.07 5.67
N GLU A 110 17.32 11.13 5.18
CA GLU A 110 16.74 12.15 6.05
C GLU A 110 15.61 11.57 6.92
N PRO A 111 15.62 11.92 8.22
CA PRO A 111 14.59 11.46 9.12
C PRO A 111 13.29 12.26 8.94
N LEU A 112 12.17 11.56 8.85
CA LEU A 112 10.83 12.12 8.98
C LEU A 112 10.41 12.07 10.45
N SER A 113 10.04 13.22 11.01
CA SER A 113 9.40 13.30 12.34
C SER A 113 7.88 13.28 12.18
N TYR A 114 7.20 12.43 12.94
CA TYR A 114 5.74 12.30 12.90
C TYR A 114 5.20 11.82 14.25
N ALA A 115 3.89 11.95 14.44
CA ALA A 115 3.19 11.29 15.55
C ALA A 115 2.66 9.92 15.10
N ASP A 116 2.88 8.88 15.90
CA ASP A 116 2.24 7.57 15.68
C ASP A 116 0.72 7.64 15.98
N LEU A 117 0.01 6.52 15.78
CA LEU A 117 -1.45 6.48 15.97
C LEU A 117 -1.88 6.68 17.43
N LYS A 118 -0.96 6.58 18.40
CA LYS A 118 -1.20 6.82 19.84
C LYS A 118 -0.73 8.22 20.27
N GLY A 119 -0.27 9.05 19.31
CA GLY A 119 0.27 10.39 19.60
C GLY A 119 1.73 10.42 20.03
N GLY A 120 2.41 9.27 20.06
CA GLY A 120 3.84 9.21 20.40
C GLY A 120 4.71 9.79 19.30
N ALA A 121 5.69 10.66 19.67
CA ALA A 121 6.65 11.20 18.72
C ALA A 121 7.58 10.10 18.19
N ARG A 122 7.76 10.08 16.87
CA ARG A 122 8.62 9.14 16.14
C ARG A 122 9.51 9.88 15.16
N LYS A 123 10.62 9.25 14.81
CA LYS A 123 11.59 9.81 13.86
C LYS A 123 12.37 8.67 13.20
N GLU A 124 12.06 8.37 11.95
CA GLU A 124 12.72 7.33 11.16
C GLU A 124 13.17 7.87 9.80
N PRO A 125 14.30 7.36 9.23
CA PRO A 125 14.72 7.69 7.87
C PRO A 125 13.64 7.37 6.83
N LEU A 126 13.52 8.20 5.81
CA LEU A 126 12.50 8.04 4.76
C LEU A 126 12.53 6.66 4.10
N TRP A 127 13.72 6.09 3.86
CA TRP A 127 13.82 4.76 3.26
C TRP A 127 13.18 3.66 4.12
N GLN A 128 13.28 3.75 5.46
CA GLN A 128 12.63 2.79 6.36
C GLN A 128 11.11 2.91 6.30
N ILE A 129 10.61 4.14 6.18
CA ILE A 129 9.17 4.41 6.02
C ILE A 129 8.67 3.81 4.70
N VAL A 130 9.38 4.02 3.59
CA VAL A 130 9.01 3.42 2.29
C VAL A 130 9.01 1.90 2.38
N PHE A 131 10.04 1.30 2.95
CA PHE A 131 10.10 -0.16 3.09
C PHE A 131 9.03 -0.70 4.03
N HIS A 132 8.66 0.06 5.08
CA HIS A 132 7.50 -0.26 5.90
C HIS A 132 6.21 -0.29 5.06
N VAL A 133 5.94 0.73 4.26
CA VAL A 133 4.74 0.81 3.40
C VAL A 133 4.69 -0.35 2.42
N VAL A 134 5.80 -0.64 1.74
CA VAL A 134 5.89 -1.75 0.78
C VAL A 134 5.65 -3.09 1.46
N ASN A 135 6.31 -3.33 2.61
CA ASN A 135 6.17 -4.57 3.37
C ASN A 135 4.77 -4.73 3.97
N HIS A 136 4.17 -3.66 4.48
CA HIS A 136 2.79 -3.61 4.95
C HIS A 136 1.82 -4.00 3.81
N GLY A 137 1.98 -3.39 2.63
CA GLY A 137 1.21 -3.77 1.45
C GLY A 137 1.42 -5.24 1.06
N THR A 138 2.65 -5.77 1.11
CA THR A 138 2.94 -7.17 0.81
C THR A 138 2.25 -8.12 1.78
N HIS A 139 2.26 -7.80 3.09
CA HIS A 139 1.55 -8.57 4.11
C HIS A 139 0.05 -8.69 3.80
N HIS A 140 -0.61 -7.57 3.55
CA HIS A 140 -2.05 -7.55 3.29
C HIS A 140 -2.43 -8.11 1.91
N ARG A 141 -1.60 -7.92 0.88
CA ARG A 141 -1.81 -8.59 -0.42
C ARG A 141 -1.73 -10.10 -0.29
N GLY A 142 -0.84 -10.61 0.58
CA GLY A 142 -0.78 -12.03 0.92
C GLY A 142 -2.08 -12.53 1.59
N GLN A 143 -2.67 -11.74 2.50
CA GLN A 143 -3.97 -12.07 3.11
C GLN A 143 -5.08 -12.15 2.06
N VAL A 144 -5.19 -11.13 1.18
CA VAL A 144 -6.19 -11.13 0.10
C VAL A 144 -5.98 -12.31 -0.85
N SER A 145 -4.72 -12.65 -1.19
CA SER A 145 -4.41 -13.84 -1.98
C SER A 145 -4.90 -15.12 -1.33
N GLY A 146 -4.78 -15.23 0.01
CA GLY A 146 -5.34 -16.33 0.79
C GLY A 146 -6.87 -16.39 0.72
N PHE A 147 -7.55 -15.23 0.82
CA PHE A 147 -9.01 -15.15 0.69
C PHE A 147 -9.48 -15.57 -0.70
N LEU A 148 -8.80 -15.14 -1.76
CA LEU A 148 -9.09 -15.55 -3.13
C LEU A 148 -9.02 -17.08 -3.27
N ARG A 149 -7.96 -17.72 -2.76
CA ARG A 149 -7.83 -19.19 -2.77
C ARG A 149 -8.96 -19.88 -2.01
N THR A 150 -9.34 -19.36 -0.85
CA THR A 150 -10.46 -19.90 -0.04
C THR A 150 -11.79 -19.81 -0.78
N MET A 151 -11.93 -18.88 -1.73
CA MET A 151 -13.08 -18.75 -2.61
C MET A 151 -12.96 -19.56 -3.91
N GLY A 152 -11.91 -20.37 -4.06
CA GLY A 152 -11.65 -21.15 -5.27
C GLY A 152 -11.09 -20.33 -6.45
N ARG A 153 -10.61 -19.13 -6.19
CA ARG A 153 -10.02 -18.24 -7.20
C ARG A 153 -8.51 -18.34 -7.20
N VAL A 154 -7.89 -18.15 -8.36
CA VAL A 154 -6.41 -18.13 -8.49
C VAL A 154 -5.92 -16.70 -8.34
N PRO A 155 -5.18 -16.36 -7.26
CA PRO A 155 -4.60 -15.04 -7.13
C PRO A 155 -3.46 -14.84 -8.12
N PRO A 156 -3.17 -13.58 -8.53
CA PRO A 156 -2.01 -13.29 -9.36
C PRO A 156 -0.69 -13.58 -8.62
N GLY A 157 0.38 -13.84 -9.36
CA GLY A 157 1.74 -13.88 -8.82
C GLY A 157 2.18 -12.45 -8.46
N LEU A 158 2.54 -12.24 -7.19
CA LEU A 158 2.90 -10.93 -6.64
C LEU A 158 4.33 -10.89 -6.06
N ASP A 159 5.10 -11.98 -6.24
CA ASP A 159 6.45 -12.06 -5.70
C ASP A 159 7.36 -11.01 -6.34
N LEU A 160 8.22 -10.41 -5.52
CA LEU A 160 9.16 -9.38 -5.95
C LEU A 160 10.07 -9.88 -7.10
N ILE A 161 10.43 -11.17 -7.10
CA ILE A 161 11.26 -11.74 -8.18
C ILE A 161 10.52 -11.79 -9.52
N ILE A 162 9.19 -11.91 -9.52
CA ILE A 162 8.39 -11.84 -10.75
C ILE A 162 8.47 -10.43 -11.33
N TYR A 163 8.31 -9.43 -10.46
CA TYR A 163 8.44 -8.02 -10.86
C TYR A 163 9.81 -7.74 -11.48
N TYR A 164 10.90 -8.20 -10.87
CA TYR A 164 12.24 -8.00 -11.42
C TYR A 164 12.43 -8.63 -12.81
N ARG A 165 11.87 -9.82 -13.04
CA ARG A 165 11.91 -10.49 -14.34
C ARG A 165 11.10 -9.77 -15.43
N GLU A 166 10.09 -9.00 -15.06
CA GLU A 166 9.31 -8.18 -15.99
C GLU A 166 10.02 -6.86 -16.36
N LEU A 167 11.12 -6.50 -15.66
CA LEU A 167 11.97 -5.34 -16.01
C LEU A 167 13.08 -5.68 -17.00
N GLU A 168 13.38 -6.97 -17.23
CA GLU A 168 14.38 -7.46 -18.19
C GLU A 168 13.80 -7.51 -19.63
#